data_3f5361357347660270e6d017f09ff05a
#
_entry.id   3f5361357347660270e6d017f09ff05a
#
_cell.length_a   1.000
_cell.length_b   1.000
_cell.length_c   1.000
_cell.angle_alpha   90.00
_cell.angle_beta   90.00
_cell.angle_gamma   90.00
#
_symmetry.space_group_name_H-M   'P 1'
#
loop_
_entity.id
_entity.type
_entity.pdbx_description
1 polymer ?
#
loop_
_entity_poly.entity_id
_entity_poly.type
_entity_poly.pdbx_seq_one_letter_code
_entity_poly.pdbx_strand_id
1 'polypeptide(L)'
;PLILSRSESYIGTLVDDLVIKGTNEPYRMMTSRSEYRLLLRQDNADSRLTPLGHRVGLIDDARFKEFEAKQARISAEKTRLEQTVLSPAKANAFLEGIGETPLKSGASLADLLRRPAISYAQLAEIDENRPFLTVSEQLTVESDIKYAGYAARQIGEVKRHIKLEENKLPAYIDYKGIKGLRIEAAQKLDKIRPLTIGQASAISGVNPADISVLLIYLGLH
;
A
#
# COMPACT_ATOMS: atom_id res chain seq x y z
N PRO A 1 0.58 7.22 -23.22
CA PRO A 1 -0.51 6.56 -22.49
C PRO A 1 -0.22 6.52 -21.00
N LEU A 2 -1.25 6.63 -20.15
CA LEU A 2 -1.17 6.43 -18.72
C LEU A 2 -1.66 5.02 -18.40
N ILE A 3 -0.81 4.19 -17.78
CA ILE A 3 -1.14 2.86 -17.30
C ILE A 3 -0.93 2.87 -15.79
N LEU A 4 -1.97 2.54 -15.03
CA LEU A 4 -1.93 2.45 -13.58
C LEU A 4 -1.80 0.98 -13.18
N SER A 5 -0.82 0.68 -12.34
CA SER A 5 -0.61 -0.67 -11.80
C SER A 5 -1.64 -1.02 -10.72
N ARG A 6 -1.69 -2.30 -10.35
CA ARG A 6 -2.50 -2.82 -9.23
C ARG A 6 -2.14 -2.19 -7.89
N SER A 7 -0.89 -1.79 -7.70
CA SER A 7 -0.41 -1.16 -6.46
C SER A 7 -0.66 0.34 -6.40
N GLU A 8 -1.01 0.98 -7.53
CA GLU A 8 -1.25 2.42 -7.61
C GLU A 8 -2.72 2.79 -7.49
N SER A 9 -3.63 1.92 -7.97
CA SER A 9 -5.05 2.26 -7.98
C SER A 9 -5.98 1.04 -8.07
N TYR A 10 -7.24 1.22 -7.63
CA TYR A 10 -8.29 0.22 -7.83
C TYR A 10 -8.67 0.04 -9.30
N ILE A 11 -8.57 1.10 -10.12
CA ILE A 11 -8.79 0.95 -11.57
C ILE A 11 -7.67 0.12 -12.20
N GLY A 12 -6.44 0.21 -11.71
CA GLY A 12 -5.34 -0.67 -12.11
C GLY A 12 -5.65 -2.12 -11.77
N THR A 13 -6.13 -2.41 -10.56
CA THR A 13 -6.59 -3.76 -10.16
C THR A 13 -7.72 -4.26 -11.06
N LEU A 14 -8.72 -3.41 -11.35
CA LEU A 14 -9.85 -3.75 -12.22
C LEU A 14 -9.38 -4.14 -13.63
N VAL A 15 -8.58 -3.29 -14.25
CA VAL A 15 -8.12 -3.51 -15.63
C VAL A 15 -7.24 -4.75 -15.71
N ASP A 16 -6.33 -4.93 -14.76
CA ASP A 16 -5.46 -6.10 -14.71
C ASP A 16 -6.26 -7.42 -14.52
N ASP A 17 -7.23 -7.44 -13.61
CA ASP A 17 -8.10 -8.62 -13.43
C ASP A 17 -8.87 -8.96 -14.71
N LEU A 18 -9.41 -7.96 -15.41
CA LEU A 18 -10.16 -8.19 -16.65
C LEU A 18 -9.27 -8.67 -17.80
N VAL A 19 -8.05 -8.18 -17.89
CA VAL A 19 -7.11 -8.54 -18.96
C VAL A 19 -6.50 -9.92 -18.73
N ILE A 20 -6.09 -10.23 -17.48
CA ILE A 20 -5.35 -11.45 -17.17
C ILE A 20 -6.28 -12.62 -16.85
N LYS A 21 -7.30 -12.40 -16.02
CA LYS A 21 -8.20 -13.46 -15.54
C LYS A 21 -9.44 -13.60 -16.37
N GLY A 22 -9.87 -12.51 -17.03
CA GLY A 22 -11.18 -12.44 -17.67
C GLY A 22 -12.32 -12.50 -16.66
N THR A 23 -13.57 -12.51 -17.17
CA THR A 23 -14.75 -12.70 -16.34
C THR A 23 -15.87 -13.32 -17.17
N ASN A 24 -16.62 -14.25 -16.56
CA ASN A 24 -17.81 -14.87 -17.16
C ASN A 24 -19.11 -14.19 -16.69
N GLU A 25 -19.01 -13.25 -15.76
CA GLU A 25 -20.11 -12.49 -15.17
C GLU A 25 -19.71 -11.02 -15.01
N PRO A 26 -20.66 -10.08 -14.75
CA PRO A 26 -20.30 -8.69 -14.50
C PRO A 26 -19.30 -8.54 -13.37
N TYR A 27 -18.16 -7.86 -13.63
CA TYR A 27 -17.13 -7.63 -12.64
C TYR A 27 -17.62 -6.65 -11.57
N ARG A 28 -17.56 -7.05 -10.31
CA ARG A 28 -17.88 -6.18 -9.17
C ARG A 28 -16.59 -5.77 -8.47
N MET A 29 -16.29 -4.47 -8.49
CA MET A 29 -15.14 -3.92 -7.77
C MET A 29 -15.43 -3.88 -6.27
N MET A 30 -14.64 -4.62 -5.51
CA MET A 30 -14.66 -4.65 -4.04
C MET A 30 -13.25 -4.50 -3.50
N THR A 31 -13.11 -3.96 -2.28
CA THR A 31 -11.79 -3.81 -1.63
C THR A 31 -11.05 -5.14 -1.45
N SER A 32 -11.79 -6.25 -1.34
CA SER A 32 -11.23 -7.61 -1.26
C SER A 32 -10.54 -8.07 -2.55
N ARG A 33 -10.78 -7.40 -3.69
CA ARG A 33 -10.11 -7.70 -4.95
C ARG A 33 -8.67 -7.18 -5.00
N SER A 34 -8.33 -6.20 -4.16
CA SER A 34 -6.97 -5.66 -4.10
C SER A 34 -6.19 -6.27 -2.94
N GLU A 35 -5.06 -6.85 -3.25
CA GLU A 35 -4.05 -7.30 -2.29
C GLU A 35 -3.39 -6.14 -1.54
N TYR A 36 -3.41 -4.92 -2.14
CA TYR A 36 -2.76 -3.72 -1.60
C TYR A 36 -3.75 -2.74 -0.94
N ARG A 37 -4.87 -3.23 -0.38
CA ARG A 37 -5.95 -2.38 0.16
C ARG A 37 -5.53 -1.41 1.27
N LEU A 38 -4.44 -1.69 1.99
CA LEU A 38 -3.91 -0.78 3.02
C LEU A 38 -3.07 0.37 2.42
N LEU A 39 -2.56 0.20 1.20
CA LEU A 39 -1.94 1.27 0.42
C LEU A 39 -2.98 2.06 -0.36
N LEU A 40 -4.02 1.39 -0.88
CA LEU A 40 -5.06 1.98 -1.74
C LEU A 40 -6.24 2.48 -0.91
N ARG A 41 -5.99 3.31 0.10
CA ARG A 41 -7.05 3.89 0.93
C ARG A 41 -7.69 5.08 0.23
N GLN A 42 -8.93 5.41 0.64
CA GLN A 42 -9.64 6.59 0.13
C GLN A 42 -8.99 7.89 0.61
N ASP A 43 -8.55 7.93 1.88
CA ASP A 43 -7.94 9.10 2.50
C ASP A 43 -6.60 9.53 1.86
N ASN A 44 -5.88 8.60 1.23
CA ASN A 44 -4.59 8.88 0.57
C ASN A 44 -4.66 8.82 -0.96
N ALA A 45 -5.83 8.80 -1.56
CA ALA A 45 -5.98 8.68 -3.01
C ALA A 45 -5.34 9.88 -3.74
N ASP A 46 -5.44 11.07 -3.17
CA ASP A 46 -4.84 12.28 -3.71
C ASP A 46 -3.30 12.19 -3.72
N SER A 47 -2.68 11.71 -2.64
CA SER A 47 -1.22 11.58 -2.58
C SER A 47 -0.65 10.60 -3.60
N ARG A 48 -1.42 9.58 -4.00
CA ARG A 48 -1.02 8.60 -5.02
C ARG A 48 -1.29 9.06 -6.45
N LEU A 49 -2.41 9.74 -6.68
CA LEU A 49 -2.91 9.97 -8.04
C LEU A 49 -2.77 11.42 -8.53
N THR A 50 -2.76 12.44 -7.64
CA THR A 50 -2.62 13.85 -8.05
C THR A 50 -1.31 14.11 -8.79
N PRO A 51 -0.13 13.62 -8.37
CA PRO A 51 1.11 13.79 -9.13
C PRO A 51 1.05 13.16 -10.53
N LEU A 52 0.39 12.01 -10.64
CA LEU A 52 0.19 11.36 -11.94
C LEU A 52 -0.75 12.17 -12.84
N GLY A 53 -1.86 12.67 -12.27
CA GLY A 53 -2.81 13.53 -12.96
C GLY A 53 -2.20 14.82 -13.46
N HIS A 54 -1.36 15.46 -12.65
CA HIS A 54 -0.60 16.66 -13.04
C HIS A 54 0.36 16.36 -14.20
N ARG A 55 1.15 15.32 -14.09
CA ARG A 55 2.11 14.89 -15.13
C ARG A 55 1.48 14.66 -16.51
N VAL A 56 0.24 14.19 -16.55
CA VAL A 56 -0.49 13.93 -17.80
C VAL A 56 -1.44 15.07 -18.22
N GLY A 57 -1.41 16.22 -17.50
CA GLY A 57 -2.19 17.41 -17.85
C GLY A 57 -3.67 17.38 -17.42
N LEU A 58 -4.08 16.46 -16.52
CA LEU A 58 -5.43 16.43 -15.97
C LEU A 58 -5.62 17.35 -14.76
N ILE A 59 -4.55 17.71 -14.09
CA ILE A 59 -4.49 18.61 -12.94
C ILE A 59 -3.62 19.80 -13.32
N ASP A 60 -4.15 21.01 -13.16
CA ASP A 60 -3.42 22.24 -13.41
C ASP A 60 -2.43 22.59 -12.29
N ASP A 61 -1.53 23.55 -12.56
CA ASP A 61 -0.47 23.96 -11.63
C ASP A 61 -1.02 24.56 -10.33
N ALA A 62 -2.14 25.28 -10.37
CA ALA A 62 -2.74 25.92 -9.20
C ALA A 62 -3.23 24.83 -8.22
N ARG A 63 -3.97 23.86 -8.72
CA ARG A 63 -4.48 22.72 -7.94
C ARG A 63 -3.35 21.81 -7.46
N PHE A 64 -2.32 21.62 -8.27
CA PHE A 64 -1.14 20.85 -7.86
C PHE A 64 -0.40 21.53 -6.71
N LYS A 65 -0.24 22.86 -6.74
CA LYS A 65 0.38 23.64 -5.66
C LYS A 65 -0.42 23.56 -4.35
N GLU A 66 -1.74 23.60 -4.42
CA GLU A 66 -2.60 23.39 -3.24
C GLU A 66 -2.40 21.98 -2.63
N PHE A 67 -2.31 20.97 -3.49
CA PHE A 67 -2.00 19.61 -3.08
C PHE A 67 -0.63 19.51 -2.40
N GLU A 68 0.42 20.12 -2.96
CA GLU A 68 1.76 20.13 -2.35
C GLU A 68 1.75 20.80 -0.97
N ALA A 69 1.04 21.92 -0.83
CA ALA A 69 0.89 22.61 0.46
C ALA A 69 0.17 21.73 1.50
N LYS A 70 -0.87 20.99 1.08
CA LYS A 70 -1.56 20.00 1.93
C LYS A 70 -0.60 18.89 2.38
N GLN A 71 0.17 18.30 1.46
CA GLN A 71 1.11 17.23 1.78
C GLN A 71 2.22 17.71 2.72
N ALA A 72 2.70 18.95 2.55
CA ALA A 72 3.68 19.55 3.42
C ALA A 72 3.15 19.68 4.87
N ARG A 73 1.89 20.14 5.07
CA ARG A 73 1.26 20.21 6.39
C ARG A 73 1.12 18.85 7.06
N ILE A 74 0.65 17.84 6.32
CA ILE A 74 0.52 16.45 6.81
C ILE A 74 1.89 15.90 7.23
N SER A 75 2.91 16.08 6.40
CA SER A 75 4.27 15.60 6.65
C SER A 75 4.89 16.28 7.88
N ALA A 76 4.75 17.61 7.99
CA ALA A 76 5.23 18.37 9.13
C ALA A 76 4.58 17.91 10.43
N GLU A 77 3.27 17.69 10.42
CA GLU A 77 2.53 17.21 11.60
C GLU A 77 2.95 15.80 12.02
N LYS A 78 3.12 14.86 11.07
CA LYS A 78 3.62 13.52 11.38
C LYS A 78 5.00 13.58 12.04
N THR A 79 5.89 14.41 11.53
CA THR A 79 7.23 14.62 12.11
C THR A 79 7.12 15.22 13.51
N ARG A 80 6.28 16.23 13.72
CA ARG A 80 6.05 16.86 15.02
C ARG A 80 5.54 15.86 16.05
N LEU A 81 4.56 15.02 15.69
CA LEU A 81 4.00 13.99 16.58
C LEU A 81 5.05 12.95 16.99
N GLU A 82 5.94 12.56 16.09
CA GLU A 82 7.05 11.64 16.42
C GLU A 82 8.09 12.28 17.36
N GLN A 83 8.32 13.58 17.24
CA GLN A 83 9.35 14.31 18.02
C GLN A 83 8.82 14.83 19.36
N THR A 84 7.51 15.02 19.50
CA THR A 84 6.91 15.56 20.73
C THR A 84 6.69 14.45 21.74
N VAL A 85 7.55 14.41 22.76
CA VAL A 85 7.50 13.42 23.84
C VAL A 85 6.77 14.00 25.06
N LEU A 86 5.76 13.27 25.55
CA LEU A 86 5.05 13.58 26.78
C LEU A 86 5.56 12.72 27.93
N SER A 87 5.69 13.36 29.11
CA SER A 87 5.97 12.65 30.34
C SER A 87 4.72 11.93 30.86
N PRO A 88 4.89 10.86 31.70
CA PRO A 88 3.76 10.21 32.35
C PRO A 88 2.85 11.17 33.12
N ALA A 89 3.44 12.18 33.77
CA ALA A 89 2.68 13.17 34.53
C ALA A 89 1.71 14.01 33.70
N LYS A 90 2.03 14.26 32.42
CA LYS A 90 1.14 14.96 31.47
C LYS A 90 0.11 14.07 30.80
N ALA A 91 0.45 12.82 30.53
CA ALA A 91 -0.38 11.93 29.71
C ALA A 91 -1.30 11.02 30.52
N ASN A 92 -0.94 10.63 31.77
CA ASN A 92 -1.65 9.57 32.47
C ASN A 92 -3.07 9.93 32.88
N ALA A 93 -3.32 11.19 33.29
CA ALA A 93 -4.69 11.61 33.61
C ALA A 93 -5.64 11.46 32.40
N PHE A 94 -5.19 11.82 31.22
CA PHE A 94 -5.92 11.61 29.97
C PHE A 94 -6.12 10.11 29.66
N LEU A 95 -5.06 9.31 29.76
CA LEU A 95 -5.12 7.87 29.48
C LEU A 95 -6.07 7.14 30.43
N GLU A 96 -6.03 7.44 31.72
CA GLU A 96 -6.95 6.90 32.73
C GLU A 96 -8.39 7.31 32.45
N GLY A 97 -8.59 8.57 32.05
CA GLY A 97 -9.93 9.10 31.70
C GLY A 97 -10.61 8.36 30.53
N ILE A 98 -9.83 7.80 29.60
CA ILE A 98 -10.34 7.00 28.47
C ILE A 98 -10.20 5.48 28.69
N GLY A 99 -9.79 5.03 29.89
CA GLY A 99 -9.64 3.62 30.23
C GLY A 99 -8.42 2.94 29.61
N GLU A 100 -7.41 3.71 29.22
CA GLU A 100 -6.16 3.21 28.63
C GLU A 100 -5.07 3.00 29.70
N THR A 101 -4.12 2.10 29.40
CA THR A 101 -3.00 1.81 30.30
C THR A 101 -2.08 3.03 30.46
N PRO A 102 -1.79 3.48 31.71
CA PRO A 102 -0.87 4.58 31.98
C PRO A 102 0.55 4.32 31.46
N LEU A 103 1.25 5.40 31.13
CA LEU A 103 2.67 5.36 30.74
C LEU A 103 3.55 5.14 31.96
N LYS A 104 4.58 4.29 31.79
CA LYS A 104 5.68 4.11 32.77
C LYS A 104 6.88 5.02 32.49
N SER A 105 7.05 5.43 31.24
CA SER A 105 8.12 6.32 30.76
C SER A 105 7.55 7.30 29.73
N GLY A 106 8.34 8.29 29.32
CA GLY A 106 7.93 9.20 28.24
C GLY A 106 7.59 8.47 26.95
N ALA A 107 6.56 8.95 26.24
CA ALA A 107 6.14 8.43 24.95
C ALA A 107 5.87 9.58 23.97
N SER A 108 6.12 9.38 22.68
CA SER A 108 5.78 10.38 21.68
C SER A 108 4.27 10.48 21.49
N LEU A 109 3.78 11.62 21.00
CA LEU A 109 2.37 11.76 20.61
C LEU A 109 1.99 10.74 19.52
N ALA A 110 2.93 10.40 18.63
CA ALA A 110 2.72 9.35 17.65
C ALA A 110 2.56 7.97 18.29
N ASP A 111 3.32 7.64 19.36
CA ASP A 111 3.14 6.36 20.07
C ASP A 111 1.79 6.28 20.77
N LEU A 112 1.30 7.40 21.31
CA LEU A 112 -0.05 7.46 21.87
C LEU A 112 -1.10 7.26 20.77
N LEU A 113 -0.95 7.95 19.63
CA LEU A 113 -1.89 7.85 18.49
C LEU A 113 -1.91 6.44 17.87
N ARG A 114 -0.83 5.65 17.98
CA ARG A 114 -0.83 4.24 17.54
C ARG A 114 -1.76 3.34 18.35
N ARG A 115 -2.19 3.76 19.54
CA ARG A 115 -3.17 3.02 20.34
C ARG A 115 -4.55 3.09 19.67
N PRO A 116 -5.26 1.97 19.54
CA PRO A 116 -6.56 1.95 18.81
C PRO A 116 -7.62 2.89 19.38
N ALA A 117 -7.65 3.04 20.71
CA ALA A 117 -8.64 3.86 21.40
C ALA A 117 -8.38 5.37 21.31
N ILE A 118 -7.21 5.82 20.82
CA ILE A 118 -6.83 7.23 20.76
C ILE A 118 -6.95 7.72 19.32
N SER A 119 -7.76 8.76 19.12
CA SER A 119 -7.86 9.48 17.84
C SER A 119 -6.99 10.73 17.84
N TYR A 120 -6.68 11.25 16.65
CA TYR A 120 -5.99 12.53 16.53
C TYR A 120 -6.77 13.68 17.19
N ALA A 121 -8.11 13.65 17.12
CA ALA A 121 -8.97 14.65 17.76
C ALA A 121 -8.79 14.68 19.29
N GLN A 122 -8.73 13.52 19.93
CA GLN A 122 -8.57 13.41 21.38
C GLN A 122 -7.19 13.88 21.89
N LEU A 123 -6.15 13.84 21.05
CA LEU A 123 -4.85 14.40 21.43
C LEU A 123 -4.90 15.91 21.75
N ALA A 124 -5.95 16.63 21.31
CA ALA A 124 -6.12 18.05 21.65
C ALA A 124 -6.18 18.33 23.17
N GLU A 125 -6.54 17.33 23.98
CA GLU A 125 -6.62 17.48 25.45
C GLU A 125 -5.23 17.56 26.11
N ILE A 126 -4.20 17.02 25.45
CA ILE A 126 -2.84 16.91 25.99
C ILE A 126 -1.77 17.57 25.10
N ASP A 127 -2.15 18.08 23.93
CA ASP A 127 -1.27 18.68 22.93
C ASP A 127 -1.65 20.16 22.68
N GLU A 128 -1.09 21.06 23.47
CA GLU A 128 -1.36 22.50 23.41
C GLU A 128 -0.81 23.17 22.14
N ASN A 129 0.20 22.57 21.49
CA ASN A 129 0.89 23.12 20.31
C ASN A 129 0.39 22.54 19.00
N ARG A 130 -0.82 22.05 18.99
CA ARG A 130 -1.43 21.41 17.83
C ARG A 130 -1.69 22.40 16.69
N PRO A 131 -1.18 22.16 15.45
CA PRO A 131 -1.45 23.03 14.32
C PRO A 131 -2.90 22.90 13.84
N PHE A 132 -3.37 23.91 13.13
CA PHE A 132 -4.63 23.80 12.43
C PHE A 132 -4.51 22.87 11.22
N LEU A 133 -5.29 21.80 11.21
CA LEU A 133 -5.47 20.87 10.09
C LEU A 133 -6.96 20.68 9.82
N THR A 134 -7.31 20.57 8.55
CA THR A 134 -8.68 20.18 8.15
C THR A 134 -9.00 18.76 8.64
N VAL A 135 -10.27 18.42 8.75
CA VAL A 135 -10.71 17.07 9.17
C VAL A 135 -10.10 15.98 8.28
N SER A 136 -10.03 16.23 6.97
CA SER A 136 -9.41 15.29 6.02
C SER A 136 -7.91 15.10 6.28
N GLU A 137 -7.17 16.17 6.60
CA GLU A 137 -5.74 16.09 6.92
C GLU A 137 -5.52 15.35 8.25
N GLN A 138 -6.36 15.61 9.26
CA GLN A 138 -6.31 14.90 10.55
C GLN A 138 -6.52 13.39 10.38
N LEU A 139 -7.51 12.99 9.58
CA LEU A 139 -7.77 11.58 9.27
C LEU A 139 -6.60 10.92 8.54
N THR A 140 -5.97 11.66 7.62
CA THR A 140 -4.78 11.15 6.91
C THR A 140 -3.60 10.96 7.84
N VAL A 141 -3.31 11.94 8.73
CA VAL A 141 -2.24 11.84 9.74
C VAL A 141 -2.48 10.65 10.66
N GLU A 142 -3.70 10.50 11.19
CA GLU A 142 -4.07 9.38 12.07
C GLU A 142 -3.90 8.03 11.36
N SER A 143 -4.46 7.89 10.15
CA SER A 143 -4.38 6.66 9.37
C SER A 143 -2.94 6.30 9.03
N ASP A 144 -2.14 7.26 8.62
CA ASP A 144 -0.74 7.04 8.27
C ASP A 144 0.09 6.54 9.47
N ILE A 145 -0.12 7.12 10.64
CA ILE A 145 0.60 6.71 11.87
C ILE A 145 0.14 5.32 12.34
N LYS A 146 -1.18 5.09 12.39
CA LYS A 146 -1.74 3.81 12.85
C LYS A 146 -1.40 2.65 11.91
N TYR A 147 -1.41 2.87 10.60
CA TYR A 147 -1.18 1.83 9.61
C TYR A 147 0.25 1.76 9.09
N ALA A 148 1.19 2.58 9.61
CA ALA A 148 2.57 2.66 9.12
C ALA A 148 3.27 1.30 8.99
N GLY A 149 3.18 0.45 10.00
CA GLY A 149 3.79 -0.88 10.00
C GLY A 149 3.20 -1.83 8.95
N TYR A 150 1.90 -1.77 8.76
CA TYR A 150 1.21 -2.57 7.74
C TYR A 150 1.50 -2.06 6.32
N ALA A 151 1.50 -0.73 6.13
CA ALA A 151 1.87 -0.11 4.87
C ALA A 151 3.30 -0.45 4.45
N ALA A 152 4.25 -0.42 5.38
CA ALA A 152 5.64 -0.79 5.12
C ALA A 152 5.78 -2.24 4.63
N ARG A 153 5.02 -3.19 5.20
CA ARG A 153 4.99 -4.58 4.74
C ARG A 153 4.46 -4.69 3.32
N GLN A 154 3.34 -4.03 3.01
CA GLN A 154 2.76 -4.06 1.67
C GLN A 154 3.67 -3.38 0.63
N ILE A 155 4.36 -2.30 0.99
CA ILE A 155 5.38 -1.69 0.11
C ILE A 155 6.49 -2.70 -0.21
N GLY A 156 6.93 -3.48 0.77
CA GLY A 156 7.88 -4.57 0.55
C GLY A 156 7.36 -5.64 -0.43
N GLU A 157 6.07 -5.97 -0.35
CA GLU A 157 5.42 -6.90 -1.29
C GLU A 157 5.31 -6.30 -2.70
N VAL A 158 4.92 -5.03 -2.82
CA VAL A 158 4.89 -4.31 -4.10
C VAL A 158 6.26 -4.32 -4.77
N LYS A 159 7.32 -3.99 -4.03
CA LYS A 159 8.70 -3.99 -4.58
C LYS A 159 9.11 -5.37 -5.08
N ARG A 160 8.75 -6.44 -4.37
CA ARG A 160 9.00 -7.83 -4.82
C ARG A 160 8.20 -8.15 -6.08
N HIS A 161 6.95 -7.74 -6.16
CA HIS A 161 6.10 -7.94 -7.34
C HIS A 161 6.65 -7.21 -8.57
N ILE A 162 7.02 -5.93 -8.43
CA ILE A 162 7.65 -5.16 -9.51
C ILE A 162 8.91 -5.88 -10.02
N LYS A 163 9.76 -6.37 -9.10
CA LYS A 163 10.94 -7.13 -9.49
C LYS A 163 10.60 -8.41 -10.27
N LEU A 164 9.50 -9.09 -9.94
CA LEU A 164 9.03 -10.26 -10.70
C LEU A 164 8.49 -9.86 -12.08
N GLU A 165 7.83 -8.71 -12.20
CA GLU A 165 7.35 -8.18 -13.49
C GLU A 165 8.49 -7.76 -14.42
N GLU A 166 9.63 -7.31 -13.87
CA GLU A 166 10.83 -6.99 -14.65
C GLU A 166 11.52 -8.24 -15.22
N ASN A 167 11.33 -9.40 -14.62
CA ASN A 167 11.92 -10.66 -15.05
C ASN A 167 11.13 -11.26 -16.22
N LYS A 168 11.64 -11.08 -17.43
CA LYS A 168 11.02 -11.59 -18.66
C LYS A 168 11.21 -13.10 -18.82
N LEU A 169 10.20 -13.76 -19.29
CA LEU A 169 10.23 -15.18 -19.69
C LEU A 169 10.62 -15.30 -21.16
N PRO A 170 11.57 -16.17 -21.51
CA PRO A 170 11.89 -16.44 -22.92
C PRO A 170 10.69 -16.99 -23.67
N ALA A 171 10.43 -16.49 -24.88
CA ALA A 171 9.27 -16.92 -25.69
C ALA A 171 9.32 -18.43 -26.06
N TYR A 172 10.52 -19.01 -26.10
CA TYR A 172 10.78 -20.40 -26.50
C TYR A 172 10.94 -21.37 -25.32
N ILE A 173 10.59 -20.95 -24.09
CA ILE A 173 10.73 -21.79 -22.90
C ILE A 173 9.88 -23.07 -23.01
N ASP A 174 10.50 -24.24 -22.77
CA ASP A 174 9.79 -25.51 -22.66
C ASP A 174 9.40 -25.81 -21.23
N TYR A 175 8.19 -25.39 -20.85
CA TYR A 175 7.67 -25.57 -19.50
C TYR A 175 7.52 -27.05 -19.09
N LYS A 176 7.31 -27.97 -20.05
CA LYS A 176 7.14 -29.40 -19.78
C LYS A 176 8.46 -30.09 -19.45
N GLY A 177 9.57 -29.55 -19.98
CA GLY A 177 10.92 -30.05 -19.72
C GLY A 177 11.54 -29.56 -18.39
N ILE A 178 10.90 -28.60 -17.68
CA ILE A 178 11.46 -28.06 -16.44
C ILE A 178 11.27 -29.03 -15.28
N LYS A 179 12.37 -29.59 -14.77
CA LYS A 179 12.35 -30.48 -13.62
C LYS A 179 11.88 -29.74 -12.35
N GLY A 180 10.94 -30.33 -11.63
CA GLY A 180 10.39 -29.74 -10.38
C GLY A 180 9.16 -28.85 -10.61
N LEU A 181 8.82 -28.49 -11.83
CA LEU A 181 7.58 -27.79 -12.13
C LEU A 181 6.40 -28.78 -12.14
N ARG A 182 5.30 -28.43 -11.44
CA ARG A 182 4.11 -29.28 -11.39
C ARG A 182 3.47 -29.37 -12.78
N ILE A 183 2.90 -30.54 -13.11
CA ILE A 183 2.28 -30.81 -14.42
C ILE A 183 1.18 -29.79 -14.75
N GLU A 184 0.31 -29.48 -13.78
CA GLU A 184 -0.76 -28.49 -13.95
C GLU A 184 -0.19 -27.08 -14.27
N ALA A 185 0.83 -26.65 -13.51
CA ALA A 185 1.49 -25.36 -13.74
C ALA A 185 2.17 -25.33 -15.12
N ALA A 186 2.90 -26.38 -15.50
CA ALA A 186 3.54 -26.50 -16.79
C ALA A 186 2.54 -26.40 -17.95
N GLN A 187 1.39 -27.09 -17.86
CA GLN A 187 0.33 -27.05 -18.88
C GLN A 187 -0.30 -25.65 -19.01
N LYS A 188 -0.56 -24.96 -17.90
CA LYS A 188 -1.13 -23.62 -17.89
C LYS A 188 -0.16 -22.57 -18.43
N LEU A 189 1.10 -22.63 -17.99
CA LEU A 189 2.17 -21.76 -18.50
C LEU A 189 2.42 -21.97 -20.00
N ASP A 190 2.41 -23.21 -20.45
CA ASP A 190 2.59 -23.56 -21.87
C ASP A 190 1.41 -23.06 -22.75
N LYS A 191 0.18 -23.11 -22.21
CA LYS A 191 -1.03 -22.61 -22.88
C LYS A 191 -1.09 -21.08 -22.93
N ILE A 192 -0.77 -20.39 -21.81
CA ILE A 192 -0.96 -18.94 -21.67
C ILE A 192 0.24 -18.16 -22.20
N ARG A 193 1.45 -18.75 -22.11
CA ARG A 193 2.71 -18.11 -22.54
C ARG A 193 2.92 -16.72 -21.94
N PRO A 194 2.97 -16.60 -20.59
CA PRO A 194 3.18 -15.32 -19.95
C PRO A 194 4.52 -14.71 -20.35
N LEU A 195 4.59 -13.38 -20.42
CA LEU A 195 5.79 -12.64 -20.85
C LEU A 195 6.75 -12.39 -19.70
N THR A 196 6.27 -12.41 -18.44
CA THR A 196 7.05 -12.13 -17.23
C THR A 196 6.77 -13.15 -16.14
N ILE A 197 7.68 -13.24 -15.16
CA ILE A 197 7.47 -14.06 -13.95
C ILE A 197 6.27 -13.54 -13.15
N GLY A 198 6.05 -12.22 -13.11
CA GLY A 198 4.89 -11.62 -12.46
C GLY A 198 3.58 -12.12 -13.08
N GLN A 199 3.46 -12.06 -14.41
CA GLN A 199 2.30 -12.62 -15.12
C GLN A 199 2.14 -14.13 -14.87
N ALA A 200 3.24 -14.90 -14.86
CA ALA A 200 3.19 -16.32 -14.54
C ALA A 200 2.62 -16.57 -13.15
N SER A 201 2.98 -15.75 -12.16
CA SER A 201 2.52 -15.86 -10.78
C SER A 201 1.02 -15.56 -10.60
N ALA A 202 0.45 -14.76 -11.50
CA ALA A 202 -0.97 -14.39 -11.50
C ALA A 202 -1.89 -15.47 -12.09
N ILE A 203 -1.34 -16.49 -12.76
CA ILE A 203 -2.11 -17.57 -13.38
C ILE A 203 -2.70 -18.49 -12.31
N SER A 204 -4.01 -18.67 -12.33
CA SER A 204 -4.70 -19.61 -11.43
C SER A 204 -4.15 -21.03 -11.59
N GLY A 205 -3.67 -21.63 -10.48
CA GLY A 205 -3.04 -22.96 -10.46
C GLY A 205 -1.52 -22.98 -10.56
N VAL A 206 -0.89 -21.82 -10.78
CA VAL A 206 0.55 -21.63 -10.56
C VAL A 206 0.73 -21.14 -9.12
N ASN A 207 1.56 -21.80 -8.36
CA ASN A 207 1.80 -21.45 -6.94
C ASN A 207 3.21 -20.86 -6.72
N PRO A 208 3.51 -20.30 -5.52
CA PRO A 208 4.82 -19.74 -5.24
C PRO A 208 6.00 -20.73 -5.40
N ALA A 209 5.78 -22.02 -5.18
CA ALA A 209 6.82 -23.03 -5.39
C ALA A 209 7.15 -23.21 -6.87
N ASP A 210 6.13 -23.17 -7.76
CA ASP A 210 6.34 -23.21 -9.20
C ASP A 210 7.13 -21.99 -9.68
N ILE A 211 6.84 -20.80 -9.13
CA ILE A 211 7.58 -19.58 -9.42
C ILE A 211 9.04 -19.69 -8.96
N SER A 212 9.29 -20.27 -7.79
CA SER A 212 10.66 -20.53 -7.31
C SER A 212 11.43 -21.45 -8.26
N VAL A 213 10.77 -22.49 -8.77
CA VAL A 213 11.38 -23.39 -9.77
C VAL A 213 11.70 -22.64 -11.07
N LEU A 214 10.82 -21.75 -11.54
CA LEU A 214 11.08 -20.94 -12.74
C LEU A 214 12.25 -19.97 -12.53
N LEU A 215 12.32 -19.32 -11.35
CA LEU A 215 13.43 -18.41 -11.02
C LEU A 215 14.77 -19.15 -11.01
N ILE A 216 14.82 -20.34 -10.38
CA ILE A 216 16.02 -21.20 -10.38
C ILE A 216 16.40 -21.62 -11.80
N TYR A 217 15.43 -22.05 -12.60
CA TYR A 217 15.68 -22.47 -13.98
C TYR A 217 16.25 -21.34 -14.85
N LEU A 218 15.81 -20.11 -14.61
CA LEU A 218 16.29 -18.91 -15.32
C LEU A 218 17.58 -18.31 -14.74
N GLY A 219 18.12 -18.85 -13.63
CA GLY A 219 19.29 -18.31 -12.94
C GLY A 219 19.05 -16.96 -12.26
N LEU A 220 17.79 -16.65 -11.91
CA LEU A 220 17.36 -15.41 -11.26
C LEU A 220 17.17 -15.69 -9.75
N HIS A 221 18.21 -15.41 -8.94
CA HIS A 221 18.20 -15.64 -7.49
C HIS A 221 18.07 -14.34 -6.69
#